data_55a099c861e1a4f4c4455758dfdf53a5
#
_entry.id   55a099c861e1a4f4c4455758dfdf53a5
#
_cell.length_a   1.000
_cell.length_b   1.000
_cell.length_c   1.000
_cell.angle_alpha   90.00
_cell.angle_beta   90.00
_cell.angle_gamma   90.00
#
_symmetry.space_group_name_H-M   'P 1'
#
loop_
_entity.id
_entity.type
_entity.pdbx_description
1 polymer ?
#
loop_
_entity_poly.entity_id
_entity_poly.type
_entity_poly.pdbx_seq_one_letter_code
_entity_poly.pdbx_strand_id
1 'polypeptide(L)'
;QSRTEVPQVPGERDAENLRVALMSYDDRELRIRKFYLEEQSTIIRCTCFQSGEPVLQALRQERCFDVLVLSSQLEDMDSLTFLEKLNRLPSHPPLLLQGDGWADDITAAHLQPGSRFYGVGHDHLRDLLRGLLGVPGRNSMQIERFCTHLYELWKLPQPDTNCEYLTLAVQIACSADGKLALRKEILQGVAEQYHITVAAVDSGLRRLVEGLETRHPVEWEHFKAENGLTGLKVTTGRLVYSLQQTVLRRGIIVREQR
;
A
#
# COMPACT_ATOMS: atom_id res chain seq x y z
N GLN A 1 -22.68 26.92 16.25
CA GLN A 1 -21.87 25.87 16.83
C GLN A 1 -21.68 24.78 15.76
N SER A 2 -20.69 24.95 14.90
CA SER A 2 -20.31 23.97 13.89
C SER A 2 -19.54 22.86 14.60
N ARG A 3 -20.14 21.68 14.70
CA ARG A 3 -19.44 20.46 15.11
C ARG A 3 -18.46 20.11 14.01
N THR A 4 -17.19 20.22 14.30
CA THR A 4 -16.11 19.64 13.50
C THR A 4 -16.26 18.12 13.64
N GLU A 5 -16.88 17.48 12.66
CA GLU A 5 -16.88 16.01 12.58
C GLU A 5 -15.45 15.55 12.37
N VAL A 6 -14.90 14.88 13.37
CA VAL A 6 -13.64 14.13 13.22
C VAL A 6 -13.91 13.03 12.19
N PRO A 7 -13.16 12.97 11.08
CA PRO A 7 -13.36 11.94 10.06
C PRO A 7 -13.26 10.54 10.68
N GLN A 8 -14.32 9.75 10.55
CA GLN A 8 -14.32 8.36 10.99
C GLN A 8 -13.31 7.57 10.14
N VAL A 9 -12.45 6.84 10.83
CA VAL A 9 -11.45 5.96 10.20
C VAL A 9 -12.17 4.78 9.54
N PRO A 10 -11.85 4.45 8.30
CA PRO A 10 -12.44 3.34 7.58
C PRO A 10 -12.22 2.00 8.29
N GLY A 11 -13.26 1.17 8.34
CA GLY A 11 -13.23 -0.17 8.95
C GLY A 11 -12.65 -1.26 8.02
N GLU A 12 -12.67 -2.48 8.46
CA GLU A 12 -12.00 -3.71 7.97
C GLU A 12 -12.08 -4.07 6.47
N ARG A 13 -12.84 -3.34 5.65
CA ARG A 13 -12.90 -3.53 4.18
C ARG A 13 -11.78 -2.83 3.40
N ASP A 14 -10.87 -2.14 4.09
CA ASP A 14 -9.92 -1.18 3.49
C ASP A 14 -8.51 -1.71 3.22
N ALA A 15 -8.24 -2.98 3.47
CA ALA A 15 -6.92 -3.57 3.21
C ALA A 15 -6.50 -3.54 1.72
N GLU A 16 -7.48 -3.41 0.81
CA GLU A 16 -7.27 -3.37 -0.63
C GLU A 16 -7.11 -1.95 -1.20
N ASN A 17 -7.45 -0.91 -0.42
CA ASN A 17 -7.51 0.46 -0.89
C ASN A 17 -6.20 1.24 -0.69
N LEU A 18 -5.86 2.10 -1.66
CA LEU A 18 -4.82 3.11 -1.53
C LEU A 18 -5.38 4.28 -0.70
N ARG A 19 -4.93 4.43 0.54
CA ARG A 19 -5.39 5.48 1.46
C ARG A 19 -4.58 6.74 1.27
N VAL A 20 -5.23 7.78 0.79
CA VAL A 20 -4.61 9.06 0.44
C VAL A 20 -5.08 10.14 1.41
N ALA A 21 -4.15 10.83 2.05
CA ALA A 21 -4.44 12.07 2.76
C ALA A 21 -4.29 13.26 1.78
N LEU A 22 -5.39 13.93 1.46
CA LEU A 22 -5.40 15.15 0.67
C LEU A 22 -5.37 16.36 1.61
N MET A 23 -4.39 17.23 1.45
CA MET A 23 -4.19 18.38 2.33
C MET A 23 -4.19 19.69 1.51
N SER A 24 -5.11 20.59 1.82
CA SER A 24 -5.21 21.92 1.26
C SER A 24 -6.11 22.79 2.15
N TYR A 25 -5.83 24.08 2.25
CA TYR A 25 -6.76 25.02 2.94
C TYR A 25 -8.10 25.19 2.21
N ASP A 26 -8.15 24.92 0.90
CA ASP A 26 -9.35 25.07 0.08
C ASP A 26 -10.21 23.79 0.10
N ASP A 27 -11.30 23.84 0.86
CA ASP A 27 -12.27 22.73 0.96
C ASP A 27 -12.93 22.38 -0.38
N ARG A 28 -13.17 23.36 -1.26
CA ARG A 28 -13.73 23.10 -2.59
C ARG A 28 -12.76 22.31 -3.44
N GLU A 29 -11.50 22.67 -3.41
CA GLU A 29 -10.44 21.96 -4.12
C GLU A 29 -10.31 20.51 -3.61
N LEU A 30 -10.32 20.31 -2.29
CA LEU A 30 -10.28 18.99 -1.67
C LEU A 30 -11.44 18.10 -2.13
N ARG A 31 -12.66 18.63 -2.16
CA ARG A 31 -13.85 17.87 -2.60
C ARG A 31 -13.77 17.48 -4.08
N ILE A 32 -13.34 18.40 -4.95
CA ILE A 32 -13.17 18.12 -6.39
C ILE A 32 -12.13 17.04 -6.61
N ARG A 33 -10.98 17.12 -5.95
CA ARG A 33 -9.92 16.13 -6.03
C ARG A 33 -10.36 14.77 -5.53
N LYS A 34 -10.96 14.72 -4.35
CA LYS A 34 -11.49 13.48 -3.77
C LYS A 34 -12.47 12.82 -4.74
N PHE A 35 -13.48 13.56 -5.19
CA PHE A 35 -14.48 13.05 -6.12
C PHE A 35 -13.84 12.50 -7.39
N TYR A 36 -12.95 13.26 -8.03
CA TYR A 36 -12.27 12.82 -9.24
C TYR A 36 -11.45 11.54 -9.02
N LEU A 37 -10.63 11.50 -7.98
CA LEU A 37 -9.73 10.37 -7.74
C LEU A 37 -10.51 9.08 -7.41
N GLU A 38 -11.55 9.17 -6.59
CA GLU A 38 -12.38 8.03 -6.21
C GLU A 38 -13.27 7.53 -7.36
N GLU A 39 -13.70 8.43 -8.29
CA GLU A 39 -14.43 8.05 -9.51
C GLU A 39 -13.51 7.38 -10.55
N GLN A 40 -12.28 7.87 -10.69
CA GLN A 40 -11.33 7.31 -11.65
C GLN A 40 -10.69 6.00 -11.21
N SER A 41 -10.76 5.66 -9.92
CA SER A 41 -10.12 4.45 -9.41
C SER A 41 -10.86 3.89 -8.20
N THR A 42 -11.33 2.65 -8.32
CA THR A 42 -12.03 1.94 -7.24
C THR A 42 -11.14 1.59 -6.04
N ILE A 43 -9.82 1.68 -6.19
CA ILE A 43 -8.86 1.38 -5.13
C ILE A 43 -8.42 2.62 -4.35
N ILE A 44 -8.68 3.84 -4.82
CA ILE A 44 -8.29 5.07 -4.12
C ILE A 44 -9.37 5.44 -3.11
N ARG A 45 -8.93 5.75 -1.88
CA ARG A 45 -9.77 6.31 -0.81
C ARG A 45 -9.09 7.54 -0.23
N CYS A 46 -9.77 8.67 -0.34
CA CYS A 46 -9.24 9.97 0.05
C CYS A 46 -9.85 10.45 1.37
N THR A 47 -9.00 10.86 2.29
CA THR A 47 -9.37 11.63 3.48
C THR A 47 -8.86 13.05 3.30
N CYS A 48 -9.75 14.04 3.46
CA CYS A 48 -9.43 15.46 3.26
C CYS A 48 -9.07 16.13 4.60
N PHE A 49 -8.04 16.97 4.56
CA PHE A 49 -7.57 17.74 5.70
C PHE A 49 -7.28 19.18 5.28
N GLN A 50 -7.86 20.16 5.99
CA GLN A 50 -7.54 21.58 5.80
C GLN A 50 -6.34 22.01 6.66
N SER A 51 -6.06 21.25 7.71
CA SER A 51 -5.01 21.52 8.69
C SER A 51 -3.98 20.39 8.73
N GLY A 52 -2.72 20.70 9.01
CA GLY A 52 -1.61 19.75 9.05
C GLY A 52 -1.51 18.98 10.36
N GLU A 53 -1.84 19.59 11.51
CA GLU A 53 -1.69 18.91 12.80
C GLU A 53 -2.54 17.64 12.95
N PRO A 54 -3.80 17.57 12.47
CA PRO A 54 -4.57 16.32 12.47
C PRO A 54 -3.89 15.18 11.69
N VAL A 55 -3.22 15.49 10.57
CA VAL A 55 -2.47 14.50 9.79
C VAL A 55 -1.26 14.01 10.57
N LEU A 56 -0.48 14.92 11.16
CA LEU A 56 0.68 14.57 11.99
C LEU A 56 0.28 13.72 13.21
N GLN A 57 -0.87 14.02 13.84
CA GLN A 57 -1.40 13.19 14.93
C GLN A 57 -1.82 11.81 14.43
N ALA A 58 -2.48 11.71 13.29
CA ALA A 58 -2.87 10.44 12.70
C ALA A 58 -1.63 9.57 12.40
N LEU A 59 -0.57 10.16 11.87
CA LEU A 59 0.68 9.46 11.60
C LEU A 59 1.37 8.97 12.89
N ARG A 60 1.35 9.76 13.97
CA ARG A 60 1.89 9.35 15.28
C ARG A 60 1.09 8.22 15.94
N GLN A 61 -0.19 8.08 15.60
CA GLN A 61 -1.09 7.04 16.13
C GLN A 61 -1.14 5.80 15.23
N GLU A 62 -0.18 5.63 14.31
CA GLU A 62 -0.12 4.52 13.33
C GLU A 62 -1.38 4.41 12.44
N ARG A 63 -2.16 5.48 12.35
CA ARG A 63 -3.26 5.58 11.40
C ARG A 63 -2.66 5.76 10.01
N CYS A 64 -2.52 4.65 9.32
CA CYS A 64 -1.71 4.60 8.12
C CYS A 64 -2.41 5.23 6.92
N PHE A 65 -1.80 6.25 6.34
CA PHE A 65 -1.98 6.62 4.94
C PHE A 65 -0.89 5.95 4.11
N ASP A 66 -1.17 5.74 2.84
CA ASP A 66 -0.19 5.20 1.88
C ASP A 66 0.53 6.29 1.14
N VAL A 67 -0.13 7.43 0.99
CA VAL A 67 0.38 8.61 0.31
C VAL A 67 -0.20 9.86 0.96
N LEU A 68 0.64 10.87 1.10
CA LEU A 68 0.26 12.21 1.47
C LEU A 68 0.29 13.09 0.21
N VAL A 69 -0.73 13.92 0.01
CA VAL A 69 -0.78 14.93 -1.05
C VAL A 69 -0.93 16.28 -0.40
N LEU A 70 0.08 17.13 -0.55
CA LEU A 70 0.12 18.47 0.04
C LEU A 70 -0.01 19.53 -1.05
N SER A 71 -0.98 20.38 -0.91
CA SER A 71 -1.09 21.66 -1.65
C SER A 71 -0.31 22.76 -0.95
N SER A 72 -0.19 23.91 -1.58
CA SER A 72 0.72 24.99 -1.18
C SER A 72 0.48 25.58 0.22
N GLN A 73 -0.72 25.46 0.81
CA GLN A 73 -1.07 26.05 2.10
C GLN A 73 -2.03 25.19 2.91
N LEU A 74 -1.95 25.28 4.25
CA LEU A 74 -2.85 24.71 5.22
C LEU A 74 -3.39 25.82 6.11
N GLU A 75 -4.49 25.56 6.82
CA GLU A 75 -5.12 26.57 7.70
C GLU A 75 -4.30 26.87 8.95
N ASP A 76 -3.61 25.87 9.49
CA ASP A 76 -2.96 25.93 10.81
C ASP A 76 -1.43 26.14 10.73
N MET A 77 -0.84 25.93 9.57
CA MET A 77 0.60 26.11 9.35
C MET A 77 0.93 26.27 7.87
N ASP A 78 2.10 26.87 7.58
CA ASP A 78 2.64 26.84 6.23
C ASP A 78 3.22 25.47 5.88
N SER A 79 3.40 25.22 4.59
CA SER A 79 3.84 23.93 4.07
C SER A 79 5.27 23.58 4.52
N LEU A 80 6.14 24.56 4.71
CA LEU A 80 7.51 24.31 5.16
C LEU A 80 7.51 23.83 6.61
N THR A 81 6.74 24.49 7.48
CA THR A 81 6.54 24.06 8.87
C THR A 81 5.96 22.65 8.95
N PHE A 82 5.01 22.32 8.06
CA PHE A 82 4.48 20.98 7.97
C PHE A 82 5.56 19.94 7.58
N LEU A 83 6.37 20.23 6.55
CA LEU A 83 7.46 19.35 6.09
C LEU A 83 8.52 19.15 7.19
N GLU A 84 8.89 20.20 7.93
CA GLU A 84 9.82 20.09 9.05
C GLU A 84 9.29 19.16 10.16
N LYS A 85 8.01 19.31 10.51
CA LYS A 85 7.36 18.45 11.52
C LYS A 85 7.23 17.01 11.02
N LEU A 86 6.90 16.80 9.74
CA LEU A 86 6.80 15.50 9.11
C LEU A 86 8.14 14.76 9.12
N ASN A 87 9.23 15.45 8.77
CA ASN A 87 10.58 14.89 8.77
C ASN A 87 11.13 14.53 10.16
N ARG A 88 10.52 15.03 11.24
CA ARG A 88 10.84 14.63 12.61
C ARG A 88 10.18 13.32 13.04
N LEU A 89 9.25 12.79 12.26
CA LEU A 89 8.66 11.49 12.52
C LEU A 89 9.66 10.37 12.16
N PRO A 90 9.66 9.26 12.89
CA PRO A 90 10.56 8.12 12.61
C PRO A 90 10.40 7.57 11.19
N SER A 91 9.18 7.61 10.67
CA SER A 91 8.82 7.26 9.29
C SER A 91 7.52 7.96 8.90
N HIS A 92 7.34 8.20 7.63
CA HIS A 92 6.09 8.70 7.08
C HIS A 92 5.87 8.17 5.65
N PRO A 93 4.60 8.17 5.15
CA PRO A 93 4.31 7.82 3.76
C PRO A 93 4.99 8.75 2.74
N PRO A 94 5.16 8.31 1.48
CA PRO A 94 5.57 9.18 0.39
C PRO A 94 4.68 10.42 0.31
N LEU A 95 5.29 11.56 -0.01
CA LEU A 95 4.61 12.85 -0.14
C LEU A 95 4.60 13.30 -1.59
N LEU A 96 3.43 13.66 -2.09
CA LEU A 96 3.24 14.33 -3.37
C LEU A 96 2.96 15.81 -3.09
N LEU A 97 3.77 16.68 -3.68
CA LEU A 97 3.57 18.12 -3.61
C LEU A 97 2.82 18.58 -4.87
N GLN A 98 1.76 19.33 -4.70
CA GLN A 98 0.94 19.83 -5.80
C GLN A 98 0.79 21.35 -5.69
N GLY A 99 1.08 22.05 -6.76
CA GLY A 99 0.90 23.50 -6.88
C GLY A 99 2.09 24.23 -7.46
N ASP A 100 1.84 25.46 -7.90
CA ASP A 100 2.88 26.45 -8.28
C ASP A 100 3.41 27.10 -7.00
N GLY A 101 4.70 27.30 -6.92
CA GLY A 101 5.29 28.07 -5.82
C GLY A 101 6.12 27.26 -4.83
N TRP A 102 6.36 26.00 -5.12
CA TRP A 102 7.41 25.25 -4.43
C TRP A 102 8.76 25.69 -4.99
N ALA A 103 9.53 26.45 -4.20
CA ALA A 103 10.88 26.84 -4.59
C ALA A 103 11.77 25.59 -4.71
N ASP A 104 12.61 25.52 -5.75
CA ASP A 104 13.50 24.40 -6.02
C ASP A 104 14.37 24.02 -4.81
N ASP A 105 14.76 25.01 -4.01
CA ASP A 105 15.55 24.84 -2.79
C ASP A 105 14.80 24.12 -1.66
N ILE A 106 13.47 24.25 -1.59
CA ILE A 106 12.63 23.60 -0.58
C ILE A 106 12.47 22.13 -0.89
N THR A 107 12.30 21.78 -2.17
CA THR A 107 12.07 20.41 -2.60
C THR A 107 13.27 19.49 -2.37
N ALA A 108 14.48 19.94 -2.65
CA ALA A 108 15.68 19.12 -2.55
C ALA A 108 16.09 18.84 -1.09
N ALA A 109 15.91 19.81 -0.18
CA ALA A 109 16.39 19.73 1.19
C ALA A 109 15.43 19.01 2.14
N HIS A 110 14.12 18.97 1.82
CA HIS A 110 13.08 18.53 2.76
C HIS A 110 12.33 17.28 2.32
N LEU A 111 12.60 16.72 1.14
CA LEU A 111 11.92 15.53 0.66
C LEU A 111 12.71 14.25 0.94
N GLN A 112 12.05 13.28 1.57
CA GLN A 112 12.60 11.95 1.74
C GLN A 112 12.56 11.14 0.43
N PRO A 113 13.38 10.05 0.31
CA PRO A 113 13.30 9.13 -0.82
C PRO A 113 11.87 8.63 -1.02
N GLY A 114 11.36 8.76 -2.25
CA GLY A 114 9.98 8.37 -2.60
C GLY A 114 8.98 9.53 -2.62
N SER A 115 9.32 10.69 -2.07
CA SER A 115 8.52 11.91 -2.27
C SER A 115 8.67 12.40 -3.71
N ARG A 116 7.58 12.82 -4.32
CA ARG A 116 7.56 13.32 -5.71
C ARG A 116 6.85 14.66 -5.77
N PHE A 117 7.41 15.53 -6.61
CA PHE A 117 6.81 16.81 -6.97
C PHE A 117 5.99 16.65 -8.25
N TYR A 118 4.77 17.16 -8.23
CA TYR A 118 3.92 17.29 -9.40
C TYR A 118 3.62 18.77 -9.61
N GLY A 119 4.22 19.33 -10.67
CA GLY A 119 3.96 20.70 -11.08
C GLY A 119 2.54 20.87 -11.61
N VAL A 120 2.08 22.11 -11.63
CA VAL A 120 0.76 22.48 -12.16
C VAL A 120 0.78 22.44 -13.68
N GLY A 121 -0.03 21.55 -14.27
CA GLY A 121 -0.41 21.57 -15.66
C GLY A 121 -1.91 21.77 -15.80
N HIS A 122 -2.42 22.01 -17.00
CA HIS A 122 -3.88 22.09 -17.24
C HIS A 122 -4.64 20.83 -16.84
N ASP A 123 -3.95 19.68 -16.72
CA ASP A 123 -4.49 18.37 -16.32
C ASP A 123 -3.95 17.88 -14.96
N HIS A 124 -3.78 18.80 -14.01
CA HIS A 124 -3.20 18.47 -12.71
C HIS A 124 -3.89 17.33 -11.94
N LEU A 125 -5.18 17.12 -12.12
CA LEU A 125 -5.90 15.98 -11.51
C LEU A 125 -5.49 14.66 -12.14
N ARG A 126 -5.28 14.61 -13.46
CA ARG A 126 -4.80 13.43 -14.17
C ARG A 126 -3.35 13.11 -13.79
N ASP A 127 -2.52 14.13 -13.67
CA ASP A 127 -1.13 13.96 -13.25
C ASP A 127 -1.03 13.52 -11.80
N LEU A 128 -1.91 14.04 -10.93
CA LEU A 128 -2.05 13.56 -9.56
C LEU A 128 -2.46 12.09 -9.53
N LEU A 129 -3.45 11.68 -10.32
CA LEU A 129 -3.87 10.28 -10.43
C LEU A 129 -2.71 9.38 -10.88
N ARG A 130 -1.99 9.75 -11.95
CA ARG A 130 -0.79 9.03 -12.40
C ARG A 130 0.27 8.94 -11.31
N GLY A 131 0.49 10.04 -10.60
CA GLY A 131 1.42 10.09 -9.50
C GLY A 131 1.07 9.12 -8.38
N LEU A 132 -0.18 9.12 -7.95
CA LEU A 132 -0.69 8.20 -6.94
C LEU A 132 -0.54 6.73 -7.38
N LEU A 133 -0.88 6.43 -8.63
CA LEU A 133 -0.73 5.09 -9.18
C LEU A 133 0.73 4.67 -9.37
N GLY A 134 1.66 5.60 -9.54
CA GLY A 134 3.09 5.37 -9.76
C GLY A 134 3.96 5.54 -8.51
N VAL A 135 3.41 5.63 -7.29
CA VAL A 135 4.21 5.76 -6.06
C VAL A 135 5.12 4.55 -5.87
N PRO A 136 6.44 4.73 -5.70
CA PRO A 136 7.35 3.61 -5.43
C PRO A 136 6.95 2.84 -4.18
N GLY A 137 7.00 1.52 -4.26
CA GLY A 137 6.63 0.65 -3.14
C GLY A 137 5.12 0.52 -2.89
N ARG A 138 4.25 1.29 -3.56
CA ARG A 138 2.80 1.22 -3.43
C ARG A 138 2.26 -0.20 -3.57
N ASN A 139 2.62 -0.86 -4.65
CA ASN A 139 2.18 -2.24 -4.89
C ASN A 139 2.65 -3.19 -3.78
N SER A 140 3.89 -3.00 -3.28
CA SER A 140 4.42 -3.79 -2.16
C SER A 140 3.62 -3.60 -0.88
N MET A 141 3.29 -2.35 -0.51
CA MET A 141 2.48 -2.06 0.69
C MET A 141 1.06 -2.63 0.58
N GLN A 142 0.43 -2.53 -0.59
CA GLN A 142 -0.91 -3.08 -0.79
C GLN A 142 -0.92 -4.61 -0.73
N ILE A 143 0.10 -5.27 -1.31
CA ILE A 143 0.27 -6.72 -1.21
C ILE A 143 0.50 -7.13 0.25
N GLU A 144 1.34 -6.41 0.98
CA GLU A 144 1.62 -6.68 2.39
C GLU A 144 0.34 -6.63 3.24
N ARG A 145 -0.47 -5.59 3.11
CA ARG A 145 -1.76 -5.49 3.80
C ARG A 145 -2.71 -6.61 3.44
N PHE A 146 -2.82 -6.88 2.14
CA PHE A 146 -3.67 -7.99 1.66
C PHE A 146 -3.22 -9.32 2.28
N CYS A 147 -1.93 -9.62 2.28
CA CYS A 147 -1.37 -10.82 2.87
C CYS A 147 -1.62 -10.87 4.38
N THR A 148 -1.35 -9.77 5.11
CA THR A 148 -1.58 -9.68 6.56
C THR A 148 -3.03 -9.97 6.90
N HIS A 149 -3.97 -9.36 6.19
CA HIS A 149 -5.40 -9.63 6.38
C HIS A 149 -5.76 -11.10 6.12
N LEU A 150 -5.23 -11.73 5.07
CA LEU A 150 -5.43 -13.16 4.83
C LEU A 150 -4.88 -14.03 5.95
N TYR A 151 -3.71 -13.69 6.51
CA TYR A 151 -3.10 -14.44 7.61
C TYR A 151 -3.95 -14.38 8.87
N GLU A 152 -4.58 -13.25 9.17
CA GLU A 152 -5.56 -13.12 10.24
C GLU A 152 -6.77 -14.01 10.00
N LEU A 153 -7.35 -13.97 8.81
CA LEU A 153 -8.47 -14.84 8.42
C LEU A 153 -8.11 -16.34 8.48
N TRP A 154 -6.90 -16.69 8.09
CA TRP A 154 -6.39 -18.05 8.16
C TRP A 154 -5.91 -18.44 9.57
N LYS A 155 -6.04 -17.53 10.55
CA LYS A 155 -5.65 -17.74 11.96
C LYS A 155 -4.19 -18.18 12.09
N LEU A 156 -3.32 -17.61 11.27
CA LEU A 156 -1.88 -17.81 11.39
C LEU A 156 -1.34 -16.99 12.56
N PRO A 157 -0.36 -17.51 13.32
CA PRO A 157 0.29 -16.73 14.37
C PRO A 157 1.01 -15.52 13.76
N GLN A 158 0.94 -14.39 14.43
CA GLN A 158 1.64 -13.17 14.05
C GLN A 158 2.45 -12.65 15.26
N PRO A 159 3.68 -12.21 15.08
CA PRO A 159 4.49 -12.26 13.86
C PRO A 159 5.01 -13.68 13.52
N ASP A 160 5.09 -14.03 12.25
CA ASP A 160 5.62 -15.32 11.76
C ASP A 160 6.53 -15.06 10.54
N THR A 161 7.77 -15.45 10.63
CA THR A 161 8.77 -15.28 9.56
C THR A 161 8.37 -16.00 8.26
N ASN A 162 7.63 -17.11 8.32
CA ASN A 162 7.14 -17.78 7.12
C ASN A 162 6.06 -16.95 6.41
N CYS A 163 5.24 -16.21 7.16
CA CYS A 163 4.30 -15.24 6.61
C CYS A 163 5.04 -14.10 5.90
N GLU A 164 6.13 -13.59 6.48
CA GLU A 164 6.98 -12.59 5.84
C GLU A 164 7.60 -13.12 4.54
N TYR A 165 8.12 -14.36 4.53
CA TYR A 165 8.63 -14.99 3.31
C TYR A 165 7.54 -15.12 2.24
N LEU A 166 6.32 -15.49 2.62
CA LEU A 166 5.21 -15.60 1.68
C LEU A 166 4.83 -14.23 1.10
N THR A 167 4.73 -13.22 1.95
CA THR A 167 4.44 -11.84 1.52
C THR A 167 5.47 -11.36 0.49
N LEU A 168 6.76 -11.48 0.79
CA LEU A 168 7.82 -11.08 -0.13
C LEU A 168 7.81 -11.91 -1.42
N ALA A 169 7.54 -13.23 -1.33
CA ALA A 169 7.40 -14.07 -2.52
C ALA A 169 6.26 -13.60 -3.44
N VAL A 170 5.13 -13.20 -2.88
CA VAL A 170 4.00 -12.64 -3.64
C VAL A 170 4.36 -11.27 -4.24
N GLN A 171 5.06 -10.40 -3.50
CA GLN A 171 5.53 -9.11 -4.00
C GLN A 171 6.47 -9.30 -5.21
N ILE A 172 7.44 -10.22 -5.11
CA ILE A 172 8.35 -10.55 -6.22
C ILE A 172 7.56 -11.12 -7.40
N ALA A 173 6.63 -12.06 -7.17
CA ALA A 173 5.81 -12.63 -8.23
C ALA A 173 4.94 -11.58 -8.95
N CYS A 174 4.50 -10.54 -8.25
CA CYS A 174 3.69 -9.46 -8.79
C CYS A 174 4.51 -8.36 -9.48
N SER A 175 5.81 -8.26 -9.23
CA SER A 175 6.67 -7.19 -9.78
C SER A 175 6.98 -7.36 -11.26
N ALA A 176 6.88 -8.57 -11.80
CA ALA A 176 7.18 -8.88 -13.19
C ALA A 176 5.93 -8.94 -14.06
N ASP A 177 6.07 -8.54 -15.33
CA ASP A 177 4.99 -8.59 -16.32
C ASP A 177 4.64 -10.03 -16.77
N GLY A 178 5.49 -11.00 -16.42
CA GLY A 178 5.35 -12.41 -16.77
C GLY A 178 5.37 -13.33 -15.57
N LYS A 179 5.27 -14.63 -15.84
CA LYS A 179 5.41 -15.67 -14.81
C LYS A 179 6.87 -15.91 -14.53
N LEU A 180 7.31 -15.56 -13.31
CA LEU A 180 8.66 -15.86 -12.81
C LEU A 180 8.80 -17.35 -12.42
N ALA A 181 10.00 -17.89 -12.56
CA ALA A 181 10.31 -19.23 -12.10
C ALA A 181 10.41 -19.28 -10.57
N LEU A 182 9.59 -20.13 -9.93
CA LEU A 182 9.45 -20.16 -8.47
C LEU A 182 10.81 -20.22 -7.75
N ARG A 183 11.63 -21.23 -8.03
CA ARG A 183 12.89 -21.41 -7.27
C ARG A 183 14.01 -20.48 -7.69
N LYS A 184 14.15 -20.19 -8.98
CA LYS A 184 15.29 -19.44 -9.52
C LYS A 184 15.15 -17.93 -9.37
N GLU A 185 13.90 -17.43 -9.27
CA GLU A 185 13.63 -16.00 -9.25
C GLU A 185 12.89 -15.60 -7.97
N ILE A 186 11.77 -16.25 -7.65
CA ILE A 186 10.97 -15.85 -6.50
C ILE A 186 11.62 -16.27 -5.18
N LEU A 187 11.86 -17.56 -4.96
CA LEU A 187 12.45 -18.04 -3.70
C LEU A 187 13.90 -17.59 -3.55
N GLN A 188 14.65 -17.43 -4.65
CA GLN A 188 15.99 -16.87 -4.62
C GLN A 188 15.97 -15.41 -4.14
N GLY A 189 15.05 -14.58 -4.65
CA GLY A 189 14.90 -13.19 -4.20
C GLY A 189 14.56 -13.08 -2.71
N VAL A 190 13.68 -13.96 -2.21
CA VAL A 190 13.39 -14.04 -0.76
C VAL A 190 14.63 -14.44 0.03
N ALA A 191 15.36 -15.47 -0.42
CA ALA A 191 16.56 -15.98 0.24
C ALA A 191 17.65 -14.89 0.34
N GLU A 192 17.85 -14.11 -0.72
CA GLU A 192 18.80 -12.99 -0.76
C GLU A 192 18.41 -11.89 0.23
N GLN A 193 17.13 -11.51 0.28
CA GLN A 193 16.65 -10.45 1.19
C GLN A 193 16.83 -10.83 2.67
N TYR A 194 16.65 -12.10 3.03
CA TYR A 194 16.76 -12.56 4.41
C TYR A 194 18.12 -13.21 4.74
N HIS A 195 19.06 -13.21 3.79
CA HIS A 195 20.39 -13.80 3.94
C HIS A 195 20.38 -15.29 4.37
N ILE A 196 19.46 -16.07 3.78
CA ILE A 196 19.27 -17.50 4.04
C ILE A 196 19.30 -18.31 2.74
N THR A 197 19.19 -19.63 2.85
CA THR A 197 19.17 -20.50 1.67
C THR A 197 17.77 -20.62 1.09
N VAL A 198 17.68 -20.85 -0.24
CA VAL A 198 16.41 -21.15 -0.93
C VAL A 198 15.71 -22.37 -0.31
N ALA A 199 16.46 -23.35 0.14
CA ALA A 199 15.92 -24.53 0.81
C ALA A 199 15.26 -24.19 2.15
N ALA A 200 15.80 -23.24 2.90
CA ALA A 200 15.22 -22.76 4.15
C ALA A 200 13.90 -22.02 3.91
N VAL A 201 13.83 -21.14 2.88
CA VAL A 201 12.61 -20.46 2.47
C VAL A 201 11.53 -21.48 2.06
N ASP A 202 11.87 -22.43 1.16
CA ASP A 202 10.92 -23.45 0.67
C ASP A 202 10.40 -24.33 1.82
N SER A 203 11.28 -24.73 2.75
CA SER A 203 10.89 -25.49 3.94
C SER A 203 9.97 -24.70 4.87
N GLY A 204 10.21 -23.41 5.06
CA GLY A 204 9.34 -22.52 5.84
C GLY A 204 7.94 -22.41 5.23
N LEU A 205 7.87 -22.15 3.94
CA LEU A 205 6.59 -22.04 3.22
C LEU A 205 5.83 -23.38 3.17
N ARG A 206 6.52 -24.52 3.06
CA ARG A 206 5.86 -25.83 3.18
C ARG A 206 5.24 -26.04 4.55
N ARG A 207 5.94 -25.72 5.64
CA ARG A 207 5.39 -25.82 7.00
C ARG A 207 4.17 -24.95 7.19
N LEU A 208 4.16 -23.73 6.60
CA LEU A 208 2.99 -22.86 6.63
C LEU A 208 1.79 -23.53 5.93
N VAL A 209 1.98 -24.08 4.72
CA VAL A 209 0.94 -24.81 3.99
C VAL A 209 0.47 -26.04 4.77
N GLU A 210 1.37 -26.86 5.29
CA GLU A 210 1.05 -28.05 6.09
C GLU A 210 0.23 -27.68 7.34
N GLY A 211 0.57 -26.58 8.00
CA GLY A 211 -0.18 -26.05 9.13
C GLY A 211 -1.61 -25.62 8.74
N LEU A 212 -1.81 -25.02 7.58
CA LEU A 212 -3.13 -24.65 7.06
C LEU A 212 -3.95 -25.88 6.68
N GLU A 213 -3.34 -26.85 5.97
CA GLU A 213 -3.98 -28.11 5.60
C GLU A 213 -4.33 -28.98 6.81
N THR A 214 -3.63 -28.87 7.93
CA THR A 214 -3.93 -29.61 9.17
C THR A 214 -5.06 -28.96 9.97
N ARG A 215 -5.12 -27.62 10.00
CA ARG A 215 -6.10 -26.89 10.82
C ARG A 215 -7.41 -26.61 10.09
N HIS A 216 -7.39 -26.61 8.76
CA HIS A 216 -8.54 -26.34 7.89
C HIS A 216 -9.35 -25.08 8.29
N PRO A 217 -8.73 -23.87 8.41
CA PRO A 217 -9.51 -22.67 8.65
C PRO A 217 -10.57 -22.49 7.55
N VAL A 218 -11.77 -22.05 7.89
CA VAL A 218 -12.87 -21.87 6.93
C VAL A 218 -12.46 -20.97 5.76
N GLU A 219 -11.79 -19.87 6.04
CA GLU A 219 -11.34 -18.92 5.01
C GLU A 219 -10.20 -19.47 4.13
N TRP A 220 -9.40 -20.42 4.65
CA TRP A 220 -8.44 -21.18 3.84
C TRP A 220 -9.15 -22.10 2.85
N GLU A 221 -10.21 -22.80 3.28
CA GLU A 221 -11.01 -23.63 2.39
C GLU A 221 -11.72 -22.79 1.31
N HIS A 222 -12.25 -21.61 1.68
CA HIS A 222 -12.81 -20.67 0.72
C HIS A 222 -11.76 -20.20 -0.31
N PHE A 223 -10.57 -19.82 0.15
CA PHE A 223 -9.47 -19.44 -0.75
C PHE A 223 -9.09 -20.57 -1.70
N LYS A 224 -9.02 -21.83 -1.23
CA LYS A 224 -8.77 -22.98 -2.11
C LYS A 224 -9.87 -23.15 -3.16
N ALA A 225 -11.13 -23.00 -2.75
CA ALA A 225 -12.27 -23.11 -3.67
C ALA A 225 -12.23 -22.01 -4.76
N GLU A 226 -12.02 -20.76 -4.38
CA GLU A 226 -11.93 -19.61 -5.30
C GLU A 226 -10.77 -19.73 -6.32
N ASN A 227 -9.70 -20.44 -5.94
CA ASN A 227 -8.50 -20.59 -6.76
C ASN A 227 -8.37 -21.97 -7.42
N GLY A 228 -9.43 -22.80 -7.34
CA GLY A 228 -9.45 -24.15 -7.97
C GLY A 228 -8.45 -25.12 -7.35
N LEU A 229 -8.14 -24.95 -6.07
CA LEU A 229 -7.20 -25.80 -5.33
C LEU A 229 -7.87 -26.92 -4.53
N THR A 230 -9.20 -26.95 -4.45
CA THR A 230 -9.96 -27.95 -3.71
C THR A 230 -9.63 -29.36 -4.20
N GLY A 231 -9.31 -30.26 -3.27
CA GLY A 231 -8.93 -31.65 -3.59
C GLY A 231 -7.52 -31.81 -4.19
N LEU A 232 -6.77 -30.74 -4.35
CA LEU A 232 -5.41 -30.77 -4.85
C LEU A 232 -4.41 -30.60 -3.70
N LYS A 233 -3.27 -31.30 -3.80
CA LYS A 233 -2.14 -31.01 -2.89
C LYS A 233 -1.64 -29.59 -3.16
N VAL A 234 -1.78 -28.69 -2.16
CA VAL A 234 -1.25 -27.33 -2.24
C VAL A 234 0.27 -27.39 -2.04
N THR A 235 0.99 -26.88 -3.03
CA THR A 235 2.45 -26.72 -2.98
C THR A 235 2.80 -25.25 -2.80
N THR A 236 4.02 -24.94 -2.35
CA THR A 236 4.55 -23.57 -2.28
C THR A 236 4.27 -22.75 -3.56
N GLY A 237 4.54 -23.36 -4.72
CA GLY A 237 4.30 -22.69 -6.01
C GLY A 237 2.82 -22.42 -6.27
N ARG A 238 1.95 -23.41 -6.00
CA ARG A 238 0.50 -23.20 -6.16
C ARG A 238 0.00 -22.08 -5.25
N LEU A 239 0.46 -22.03 -4.01
CA LEU A 239 0.08 -20.97 -3.07
C LEU A 239 0.52 -19.59 -3.57
N VAL A 240 1.81 -19.42 -3.90
CA VAL A 240 2.36 -18.13 -4.35
C VAL A 240 1.66 -17.63 -5.61
N TYR A 241 1.48 -18.50 -6.62
CA TYR A 241 0.83 -18.08 -7.86
C TYR A 241 -0.69 -17.84 -7.69
N SER A 242 -1.37 -18.58 -6.82
CA SER A 242 -2.78 -18.32 -6.51
C SER A 242 -2.96 -16.98 -5.80
N LEU A 243 -2.07 -16.63 -4.88
CA LEU A 243 -2.06 -15.30 -4.26
C LEU A 243 -1.76 -14.21 -5.27
N GLN A 244 -0.76 -14.39 -6.15
CA GLN A 244 -0.49 -13.47 -7.25
C GLN A 244 -1.74 -13.24 -8.12
N GLN A 245 -2.41 -14.30 -8.53
CA GLN A 245 -3.63 -14.20 -9.34
C GLN A 245 -4.77 -13.52 -8.58
N THR A 246 -4.92 -13.78 -7.28
CA THR A 246 -5.91 -13.12 -6.45
C THR A 246 -5.64 -11.61 -6.33
N VAL A 247 -4.39 -11.23 -6.09
CA VAL A 247 -3.95 -9.82 -6.05
C VAL A 247 -4.28 -9.11 -7.36
N LEU A 248 -3.98 -9.73 -8.49
CA LEU A 248 -4.25 -9.16 -9.81
C LEU A 248 -5.75 -9.09 -10.12
N ARG A 249 -6.50 -10.18 -9.87
CA ARG A 249 -7.94 -10.27 -10.13
C ARG A 249 -8.77 -9.30 -9.30
N ARG A 250 -8.37 -9.07 -8.05
CA ARG A 250 -9.04 -8.11 -7.16
C ARG A 250 -8.61 -6.66 -7.38
N GLY A 251 -7.70 -6.41 -8.33
CA GLY A 251 -7.21 -5.06 -8.62
C GLY A 251 -6.41 -4.42 -7.48
N ILE A 252 -5.87 -5.23 -6.56
CA ILE A 252 -5.06 -4.75 -5.42
C ILE A 252 -3.84 -3.99 -5.94
N ILE A 253 -3.27 -4.43 -7.05
CA ILE A 253 -2.22 -3.73 -7.78
C ILE A 253 -2.66 -3.45 -9.21
N VAL A 254 -2.20 -2.33 -9.75
CA VAL A 254 -2.39 -1.97 -11.17
C VAL A 254 -1.08 -2.20 -11.90
N ARG A 255 -1.09 -3.05 -12.93
CA ARG A 255 0.03 -3.16 -13.87
C ARG A 255 -0.05 -2.00 -14.85
N GLU A 256 1.04 -1.26 -14.98
CA GLU A 256 1.16 -0.29 -16.07
C GLU A 256 1.15 -1.09 -17.38
N GLN A 257 0.13 -0.87 -18.20
CA GLN A 257 0.18 -1.32 -19.59
C GLN A 257 1.23 -0.46 -20.31
N ARG A 258 2.33 -1.07 -20.69
CA ARG A 258 3.34 -0.46 -21.58
C ARG A 258 2.84 -0.39 -23.01
#